data_52c7a4bde1ec50844df1d6f0322a454c
#
_entry.id   52c7a4bde1ec50844df1d6f0322a454c
#
_cell.length_a   1.000
_cell.length_b   1.000
_cell.length_c   1.000
_cell.angle_alpha   90.00
_cell.angle_beta   90.00
_cell.angle_gamma   90.00
#
_symmetry.space_group_name_H-M   'P 1'
#
loop_
_entity.id
_entity.type
_entity.pdbx_description
1 polymer ?
#
loop_
_entity_poly.entity_id
_entity_poly.type
_entity_poly.pdbx_seq_one_letter_code
_entity_poly.pdbx_strand_id
1 'polypeptide(L)'
;MLLRIYYEGGYTEALESLLVSFSAYLRRRTDIGYHRANFENLIRFVRQMLRTYPLTPAAKTRIREEVAATQQVAERGWLMKQLE
;
A
#
# COMPACT_ATOMS: atom_id res chain seq x y z
N MET A 1 -6.07 1.04 -11.22
CA MET A 1 -6.05 0.04 -10.13
C MET A 1 -7.06 0.42 -9.06
N LEU A 2 -7.87 -0.52 -8.65
CA LEU A 2 -8.98 -0.29 -7.70
C LEU A 2 -8.49 0.21 -6.34
N LEU A 3 -7.36 -0.32 -5.88
CA LEU A 3 -6.75 0.10 -4.60
C LEU A 3 -6.53 1.61 -4.55
N ARG A 4 -6.00 2.17 -5.62
CA ARG A 4 -5.75 3.61 -5.71
C ARG A 4 -7.05 4.40 -5.67
N ILE A 5 -8.06 3.94 -6.40
CA ILE A 5 -9.37 4.59 -6.45
C ILE A 5 -10.00 4.63 -5.06
N TYR A 6 -9.96 3.52 -4.34
CA TYR A 6 -10.54 3.45 -3.00
C TYR A 6 -9.80 4.35 -2.03
N TYR A 7 -8.47 4.38 -2.10
CA TYR A 7 -7.69 5.22 -1.20
C TYR A 7 -7.96 6.71 -1.47
N GLU A 8 -7.89 7.11 -2.74
CA GLU A 8 -8.08 8.52 -3.11
C GLU A 8 -9.49 9.00 -2.83
N GLY A 9 -10.47 8.10 -2.92
CA GLY A 9 -11.87 8.44 -2.65
C GLY A 9 -12.26 8.40 -1.17
N GLY A 10 -11.36 7.94 -0.30
CA GLY A 10 -11.64 7.83 1.12
C GLY A 10 -12.53 6.65 1.49
N TYR A 11 -12.65 5.65 0.62
CA TYR A 11 -13.47 4.45 0.86
C TYR A 11 -12.67 3.46 1.71
N THR A 12 -12.49 3.78 2.99
CA THR A 12 -11.57 3.02 3.85
C THR A 12 -12.03 1.60 4.12
N GLU A 13 -13.32 1.38 4.35
CA GLU A 13 -13.81 0.03 4.60
C GLU A 13 -13.67 -0.87 3.37
N ALA A 14 -14.01 -0.35 2.19
CA ALA A 14 -13.85 -1.09 0.94
C ALA A 14 -12.39 -1.39 0.69
N LEU A 15 -11.51 -0.45 1.00
CA LEU A 15 -10.08 -0.62 0.83
C LEU A 15 -9.55 -1.71 1.77
N GLU A 16 -9.96 -1.71 3.03
CA GLU A 16 -9.54 -2.74 3.98
C GLU A 16 -9.93 -4.13 3.49
N SER A 17 -11.16 -4.28 3.00
CA SER A 17 -11.63 -5.55 2.45
C SER A 17 -10.80 -5.96 1.23
N LEU A 18 -10.50 -5.00 0.36
CA LEU A 18 -9.69 -5.26 -0.82
C LEU A 18 -8.29 -5.73 -0.43
N LEU A 19 -7.68 -5.11 0.58
CA LEU A 19 -6.34 -5.49 1.02
C LEU A 19 -6.31 -6.91 1.59
N VAL A 20 -7.35 -7.30 2.33
CA VAL A 20 -7.47 -8.67 2.85
C VAL A 20 -7.55 -9.66 1.69
N SER A 21 -8.41 -9.38 0.72
CA SER A 21 -8.57 -10.26 -0.46
C SER A 21 -7.29 -10.34 -1.29
N PHE A 22 -6.64 -9.21 -1.48
CA PHE A 22 -5.39 -9.15 -2.25
C PHE A 22 -4.28 -9.93 -1.55
N SER A 23 -4.15 -9.75 -0.22
CA SER A 23 -3.16 -10.51 0.55
C SER A 23 -3.41 -12.02 0.45
N ALA A 24 -4.66 -12.44 0.54
CA ALA A 24 -5.01 -13.86 0.41
C ALA A 24 -4.68 -14.39 -0.98
N TYR A 25 -4.96 -13.59 -2.02
CA TYR A 25 -4.62 -13.95 -3.40
C TYR A 25 -3.12 -14.16 -3.55
N LEU A 26 -2.30 -13.25 -3.02
CA LEU A 26 -0.85 -13.35 -3.10
C LEU A 26 -0.33 -14.59 -2.40
N ARG A 27 -0.91 -14.95 -1.25
CA ARG A 27 -0.49 -16.15 -0.53
C ARG A 27 -0.79 -17.43 -1.28
N ARG A 28 -1.88 -17.46 -2.06
CA ARG A 28 -2.27 -18.64 -2.83
C ARG A 28 -1.53 -18.80 -4.14
N ARG A 29 -0.94 -17.72 -4.67
CA ARG A 29 -0.23 -17.76 -5.94
C ARG A 29 1.24 -18.03 -5.67
N THR A 30 1.76 -19.08 -6.31
CA THR A 30 3.17 -19.44 -6.18
C THR A 30 3.96 -19.12 -7.45
N ASP A 31 3.25 -18.69 -8.50
CA ASP A 31 3.84 -18.46 -9.83
C ASP A 31 4.19 -17.01 -10.11
N ILE A 32 3.90 -16.09 -9.18
CA ILE A 32 4.15 -14.66 -9.40
C ILE A 32 5.54 -14.21 -8.98
N GLY A 33 6.32 -15.10 -8.35
CA GLY A 33 7.73 -14.89 -8.10
C GLY A 33 8.06 -13.59 -7.38
N TYR A 34 8.96 -12.81 -7.98
CA TYR A 34 9.44 -11.57 -7.34
C TYR A 34 8.38 -10.48 -7.28
N HIS A 35 7.31 -10.57 -8.06
CA HIS A 35 6.22 -9.60 -7.98
C HIS A 35 5.47 -9.66 -6.65
N ARG A 36 5.54 -10.81 -5.97
CA ARG A 36 4.89 -10.98 -4.67
C ARG A 36 5.41 -9.94 -3.67
N ALA A 37 6.72 -9.80 -3.55
CA ALA A 37 7.31 -8.86 -2.61
C ALA A 37 6.89 -7.42 -2.92
N ASN A 38 6.84 -7.07 -4.21
CA ASN A 38 6.40 -5.74 -4.62
C ASN A 38 5.00 -5.43 -4.12
N PHE A 39 4.06 -6.37 -4.30
CA PHE A 39 2.67 -6.16 -3.90
C PHE A 39 2.46 -6.30 -2.41
N GLU A 40 3.18 -7.21 -1.75
CA GLU A 40 3.10 -7.34 -0.29
C GLU A 40 3.56 -6.07 0.39
N ASN A 41 4.62 -5.44 -0.11
CA ASN A 41 5.11 -4.18 0.44
C ASN A 41 4.13 -3.04 0.16
N LEU A 42 3.52 -2.99 -1.01
CA LEU A 42 2.47 -2.03 -1.31
C LEU A 42 1.33 -2.14 -0.29
N ILE A 43 0.85 -3.36 -0.05
CA ILE A 43 -0.23 -3.60 0.91
C ILE A 43 0.19 -3.14 2.30
N ARG A 44 1.41 -3.46 2.72
CA ARG A 44 1.93 -3.08 4.02
C ARG A 44 1.91 -1.56 4.22
N PHE A 45 2.38 -0.82 3.23
CA PHE A 45 2.42 0.64 3.31
C PHE A 45 1.02 1.25 3.29
N VAL A 46 0.13 0.72 2.45
CA VAL A 46 -1.24 1.22 2.42
C VAL A 46 -1.93 0.97 3.76
N ARG A 47 -1.70 -0.18 4.39
CA ARG A 47 -2.23 -0.44 5.74
C ARG A 47 -1.72 0.55 6.76
N GLN A 48 -0.43 0.91 6.70
CA GLN A 48 0.12 1.92 7.59
C GLN A 48 -0.56 3.28 7.37
N MET A 49 -0.77 3.63 6.10
CA MET A 49 -1.44 4.88 5.75
C MET A 49 -2.88 4.92 6.27
N LEU A 50 -3.58 3.79 6.22
CA LEU A 50 -4.94 3.70 6.75
C LEU A 50 -5.00 3.84 8.27
N ARG A 51 -4.03 3.29 8.98
CA ARG A 51 -4.00 3.39 10.44
C ARG A 51 -3.86 4.81 10.93
N THR A 52 -3.21 5.65 10.16
CA THR A 52 -2.95 7.05 10.52
C THR A 52 -3.76 8.02 9.67
N TYR A 53 -4.81 7.52 9.04
CA TYR A 53 -5.66 8.33 8.15
C TYR A 53 -6.58 9.24 8.97
N PRO A 54 -6.74 10.52 8.58
CA PRO A 54 -5.97 11.21 7.53
C PRO A 54 -4.52 11.46 7.96
N LEU A 55 -3.61 11.40 7.00
CA LEU A 55 -2.18 11.43 7.29
C LEU A 55 -1.72 12.77 7.87
N THR A 56 -1.02 12.71 9.00
CA THR A 56 -0.34 13.87 9.57
C THR A 56 0.99 14.08 8.86
N PRO A 57 1.58 15.29 8.92
CA PRO A 57 2.90 15.51 8.34
C PRO A 57 3.98 14.56 8.89
N ALA A 58 3.94 14.27 10.19
CA ALA A 58 4.91 13.36 10.80
C ALA A 58 4.76 11.94 10.26
N ALA A 59 3.52 11.45 10.12
CA ALA A 59 3.25 10.13 9.58
C ALA A 59 3.69 10.04 8.12
N LYS A 60 3.43 11.09 7.34
CA LYS A 60 3.85 11.13 5.93
C LYS A 60 5.36 11.01 5.81
N THR A 61 6.10 11.76 6.61
CA THR A 61 7.56 11.72 6.57
C THR A 61 8.09 10.35 6.92
N ARG A 62 7.56 9.75 8.00
CA ARG A 62 8.01 8.43 8.46
C ARG A 62 7.77 7.36 7.40
N ILE A 63 6.55 7.31 6.87
CA ILE A 63 6.19 6.29 5.88
C ILE A 63 6.96 6.51 4.59
N ARG A 64 7.13 7.76 4.17
CA ARG A 64 7.89 8.08 2.96
C ARG A 64 9.33 7.58 3.06
N GLU A 65 9.95 7.76 4.21
CA GLU A 65 11.32 7.27 4.44
C GLU A 65 11.39 5.75 4.33
N GLU A 66 10.40 5.05 4.87
CA GLU A 66 10.34 3.59 4.79
C GLU A 66 10.15 3.13 3.35
N VAL A 67 9.29 3.79 2.58
CA VAL A 67 9.07 3.46 1.17
C VAL A 67 10.36 3.68 0.39
N ALA A 68 11.04 4.79 0.62
CA ALA A 68 12.29 5.10 -0.08
C ALA A 68 13.38 4.06 0.23
N ALA A 69 13.38 3.51 1.44
CA ALA A 69 14.37 2.53 1.85
C ALA A 69 14.06 1.11 1.38
N THR A 70 12.86 0.87 0.87
CA THR A 70 12.41 -0.45 0.44
C THR A 70 12.56 -0.57 -1.08
N GLN A 71 13.29 -1.59 -1.54
CA GLN A 71 13.57 -1.74 -2.98
C GLN A 71 12.37 -2.22 -3.78
N GLN A 72 11.66 -3.21 -3.28
CA GLN A 72 10.58 -3.87 -4.01
C GLN A 72 9.22 -3.36 -3.57
N VAL A 73 8.75 -2.30 -4.22
CA VAL A 73 7.46 -1.68 -3.91
C VAL A 73 6.71 -1.40 -5.20
N ALA A 74 5.57 -2.07 -5.39
CA ALA A 74 4.68 -1.77 -6.50
C ALA A 74 4.05 -0.41 -6.28
N GLU A 75 3.78 0.32 -7.35
CA GLU A 75 3.12 1.63 -7.32
C GLU A 75 3.87 2.64 -6.45
N ARG A 76 5.19 2.56 -6.44
CA ARG A 76 6.03 3.46 -5.63
C ARG A 76 5.75 4.93 -5.94
N GLY A 77 5.65 5.27 -7.20
CA GLY A 77 5.39 6.65 -7.61
C GLY A 77 4.08 7.19 -7.03
N TRP A 78 3.05 6.37 -7.07
CA TRP A 78 1.75 6.74 -6.50
C TRP A 78 1.84 6.90 -4.98
N LEU A 79 2.51 5.95 -4.30
CA LEU A 79 2.68 6.02 -2.86
C LEU A 79 3.40 7.30 -2.46
N MET A 80 4.50 7.61 -3.12
CA MET A 80 5.30 8.81 -2.79
C MET A 80 4.48 10.08 -3.00
N LYS A 81 3.61 10.08 -4.01
CA LYS A 81 2.73 11.22 -4.26
C LYS A 81 1.74 11.41 -3.12
N GLN A 82 1.17 10.31 -2.61
CA GLN A 82 0.24 10.39 -1.48
C GLN A 82 0.94 10.86 -0.20
N LEU A 83 2.24 10.67 -0.10
CA LEU A 83 3.02 10.98 1.09
C LEU A 83 3.76 12.32 1.00
N GLU A 84 3.46 13.11 0.00
CA GLU A 84 4.03 14.46 -0.15
C GLU A 84 3.56 15.44 0.90
#